data_967f3ebbc43c9f6f6413215604ac5f3b
#
_entry.id   967f3ebbc43c9f6f6413215604ac5f3b
#
_cell.length_a   1.000
_cell.length_b   1.000
_cell.length_c   1.000
_cell.angle_alpha   90.00
_cell.angle_beta   90.00
_cell.angle_gamma   90.00
#
_symmetry.space_group_name_H-M   'P 1'
#
loop_
_entity.id
_entity.type
_entity.pdbx_description
1 polymer ?
#
loop_
_entity_poly.entity_id
_entity_poly.type
_entity_poly.pdbx_seq_one_letter_code
_entity_poly.pdbx_strand_id
1 'polypeptide(L)'
;MIDAGIAGTAHQYGTLSETALIRAVDYWVHTFDPVAVIRSKAAATDRYIDFGDRDDPDGVVSFWGRMRATDAAISDTRLNDLAHSVCEGDPRTVAERRADALAAVLAGADRLTCLCVGVER
;
A
#
# COMPACT_ATOMS: atom_id res chain seq x y z
N MET A 1 -4.11 28.95 1.84
CA MET A 1 -2.95 28.32 2.25
C MET A 1 -2.87 26.83 2.25
N ILE A 2 -3.33 26.20 1.18
CA ILE A 2 -3.23 24.76 1.04
C ILE A 2 -1.77 24.30 1.12
N ASP A 3 -0.89 24.98 0.39
CA ASP A 3 0.52 24.59 0.39
C ASP A 3 1.15 24.69 1.76
N ALA A 4 0.85 25.76 2.48
CA ALA A 4 1.42 25.94 3.82
C ALA A 4 0.91 24.86 4.77
N GLY A 5 -0.38 24.53 4.70
CA GLY A 5 -0.96 23.50 5.54
C GLY A 5 -0.39 22.12 5.20
N ILE A 6 -0.36 21.78 3.92
CA ILE A 6 0.15 20.49 3.48
C ILE A 6 1.65 20.38 3.72
N ALA A 7 2.40 21.42 3.40
CA ALA A 7 3.85 21.38 3.57
C ALA A 7 4.24 21.25 5.04
N GLY A 8 3.60 21.99 5.94
CA GLY A 8 3.86 21.86 7.35
C GLY A 8 3.45 20.49 7.88
N THR A 9 2.31 20.01 7.42
CA THR A 9 1.84 18.69 7.80
C THR A 9 2.71 17.60 7.21
N ALA A 10 3.14 17.76 5.96
CA ALA A 10 4.00 16.78 5.30
C ALA A 10 5.35 16.68 5.99
N HIS A 11 5.91 17.80 6.44
CA HIS A 11 7.15 17.77 7.20
C HIS A 11 6.98 16.97 8.49
N GLN A 12 5.87 17.18 9.17
CA GLN A 12 5.52 16.42 10.37
C GLN A 12 5.30 14.95 10.02
N TYR A 13 4.58 14.70 8.94
CA TYR A 13 4.29 13.34 8.49
C TYR A 13 5.44 12.67 7.77
N GLY A 14 6.53 13.38 7.50
CA GLY A 14 7.73 12.79 6.93
C GLY A 14 8.29 11.66 7.76
N THR A 15 8.00 11.68 9.07
CA THR A 15 8.38 10.60 9.98
C THR A 15 7.22 9.67 10.30
N LEU A 16 6.05 9.90 9.68
CA LEU A 16 4.84 9.12 9.88
C LEU A 16 4.53 8.33 8.61
N SER A 17 3.42 7.62 8.60
CA SER A 17 3.01 6.81 7.48
C SER A 17 2.52 7.65 6.31
N GLU A 18 2.63 7.10 5.10
CA GLU A 18 2.04 7.69 3.90
C GLU A 18 0.52 7.80 4.02
N THR A 19 -0.09 6.93 4.80
CA THR A 19 -1.53 6.97 5.06
C THR A 19 -1.95 8.32 5.64
N ALA A 20 -1.19 8.82 6.61
CA ALA A 20 -1.50 10.11 7.22
C ALA A 20 -1.35 11.24 6.22
N LEU A 21 -0.32 11.19 5.38
CA LEU A 21 -0.10 12.21 4.36
C LEU A 21 -1.25 12.21 3.33
N ILE A 22 -1.64 11.06 2.86
CA ILE A 22 -2.72 10.95 1.87
C ILE A 22 -4.04 11.44 2.46
N ARG A 23 -4.31 11.14 3.72
CA ARG A 23 -5.51 11.64 4.39
C ARG A 23 -5.50 13.16 4.49
N ALA A 24 -4.33 13.75 4.75
CA ALA A 24 -4.21 15.20 4.80
C ALA A 24 -4.50 15.83 3.45
N VAL A 25 -3.96 15.25 2.37
CA VAL A 25 -4.22 15.72 1.01
C VAL A 25 -5.71 15.61 0.68
N ASP A 26 -6.33 14.48 0.98
CA ASP A 26 -7.77 14.28 0.77
C ASP A 26 -8.60 15.32 1.52
N TYR A 27 -8.25 15.59 2.77
CA TYR A 27 -8.95 16.59 3.55
C TYR A 27 -8.91 17.95 2.87
N TRP A 28 -7.74 18.38 2.40
CA TRP A 28 -7.59 19.68 1.75
C TRP A 28 -8.40 19.75 0.46
N VAL A 29 -8.40 18.70 -0.35
CA VAL A 29 -9.20 18.63 -1.57
C VAL A 29 -10.68 18.79 -1.23
N HIS A 30 -11.17 18.05 -0.26
CA HIS A 30 -12.58 18.11 0.14
C HIS A 30 -12.96 19.46 0.71
N THR A 31 -12.02 20.15 1.33
CA THR A 31 -12.32 21.41 2.00
C THR A 31 -12.30 22.58 1.02
N PHE A 32 -11.40 22.59 0.04
CA PHE A 32 -11.11 23.80 -0.73
C PHE A 32 -11.40 23.71 -2.22
N ASP A 33 -11.75 22.53 -2.75
CA ASP A 33 -12.01 22.39 -4.18
C ASP A 33 -13.17 21.44 -4.45
N PRO A 34 -14.40 21.98 -4.58
CA PRO A 34 -15.57 21.13 -4.87
C PRO A 34 -15.46 20.37 -6.19
N VAL A 35 -14.80 20.94 -7.19
CA VAL A 35 -14.65 20.24 -8.49
C VAL A 35 -13.73 19.04 -8.31
N ALA A 36 -12.64 19.21 -7.58
CA ALA A 36 -11.75 18.10 -7.28
C ALA A 36 -12.44 17.03 -6.44
N VAL A 37 -13.30 17.43 -5.50
CA VAL A 37 -14.10 16.47 -4.73
C VAL A 37 -14.98 15.63 -5.63
N ILE A 38 -15.66 16.25 -6.59
CA ILE A 38 -16.52 15.54 -7.53
C ILE A 38 -15.70 14.56 -8.36
N ARG A 39 -14.56 15.01 -8.88
CA ARG A 39 -13.68 14.14 -9.67
C ARG A 39 -13.12 13.00 -8.84
N SER A 40 -12.76 13.28 -7.59
CA SER A 40 -12.25 12.27 -6.68
C SER A 40 -13.29 11.20 -6.40
N LYS A 41 -14.53 11.60 -6.17
CA LYS A 41 -15.64 10.66 -5.94
C LYS A 41 -15.91 9.81 -7.18
N ALA A 42 -15.91 10.43 -8.35
CA ALA A 42 -16.11 9.69 -9.59
C ALA A 42 -15.00 8.68 -9.83
N ALA A 43 -13.75 9.07 -9.59
CA ALA A 43 -12.61 8.17 -9.73
C ALA A 43 -12.68 7.02 -8.72
N ALA A 44 -13.18 7.30 -7.50
CA ALA A 44 -13.27 6.29 -6.46
C ALA A 44 -14.29 5.19 -6.76
N THR A 45 -15.19 5.40 -7.72
CA THR A 45 -16.13 4.35 -8.14
C THR A 45 -15.50 3.37 -9.12
N ASP A 46 -14.35 3.72 -9.71
CA ASP A 46 -13.64 2.88 -10.66
C ASP A 46 -12.64 2.00 -9.93
N ARG A 47 -13.16 1.08 -9.12
CA ARG A 47 -12.36 0.15 -8.35
C ARG A 47 -12.53 -1.25 -8.90
N TYR A 48 -11.43 -1.95 -9.04
CA TYR A 48 -11.44 -3.31 -9.52
C TYR A 48 -10.10 -3.97 -9.22
N ILE A 49 -10.08 -5.28 -9.33
CA ILE A 49 -8.84 -6.05 -9.28
C ILE A 49 -8.96 -7.21 -10.25
N ASP A 50 -7.90 -7.45 -11.00
CA ASP A 50 -7.82 -8.53 -11.96
C ASP A 50 -6.50 -9.27 -11.81
N PHE A 51 -6.52 -10.53 -12.19
CA PHE A 51 -5.37 -11.41 -12.12
C PHE A 51 -5.13 -12.05 -13.47
N GLY A 52 -3.86 -12.21 -13.83
CA GLY A 52 -3.47 -13.02 -14.95
C GLY A 52 -3.26 -12.23 -16.23
N ASP A 53 -2.10 -12.45 -16.84
CA ASP A 53 -1.76 -11.93 -18.14
C ASP A 53 -1.17 -13.09 -18.91
N ARG A 54 -1.55 -13.25 -20.20
CA ARG A 54 -1.07 -14.35 -21.02
C ARG A 54 0.44 -14.34 -21.22
N ASP A 55 1.08 -13.20 -20.95
CA ASP A 55 2.53 -13.08 -21.08
C ASP A 55 3.25 -13.35 -19.75
N ASP A 56 2.53 -13.76 -18.71
CA ASP A 56 3.14 -14.08 -17.42
C ASP A 56 4.05 -15.31 -17.54
N PRO A 57 5.23 -15.28 -16.88
CA PRO A 57 6.06 -16.48 -16.78
C PRO A 57 5.36 -17.58 -15.98
N ASP A 58 5.79 -18.82 -16.20
CA ASP A 58 5.27 -19.95 -15.45
C ASP A 58 5.58 -19.77 -13.95
N GLY A 59 4.62 -20.08 -13.12
CA GLY A 59 4.77 -20.04 -11.67
C GLY A 59 4.43 -18.71 -11.03
N VAL A 60 4.21 -17.67 -11.81
CA VAL A 60 3.77 -16.38 -11.29
C VAL A 60 2.63 -15.84 -12.13
N VAL A 61 1.82 -15.01 -11.52
CA VAL A 61 0.67 -14.39 -12.18
C VAL A 61 0.66 -12.91 -11.84
N SER A 62 0.53 -12.07 -12.86
CA SER A 62 0.37 -10.64 -12.64
C SER A 62 -1.00 -10.34 -12.05
N PHE A 63 -1.06 -9.31 -11.23
CA PHE A 63 -2.34 -8.77 -10.79
C PHE A 63 -2.25 -7.26 -10.79
N TRP A 64 -3.39 -6.61 -10.97
CA TRP A 64 -3.45 -5.16 -11.01
C TRP A 64 -4.88 -4.71 -10.70
N GLY A 65 -5.01 -3.45 -10.42
CA GLY A 65 -6.32 -2.91 -10.13
C GLY A 65 -6.27 -1.51 -9.59
N ARG A 66 -7.39 -1.08 -9.06
CA ARG A 66 -7.54 0.21 -8.42
C ARG A 66 -8.35 0.05 -7.15
N MET A 67 -7.93 0.75 -6.13
CA MET A 67 -8.68 0.84 -4.88
C MET A 67 -8.70 2.28 -4.42
N ARG A 68 -9.48 2.57 -3.40
CA ARG A 68 -9.51 3.91 -2.84
C ARG A 68 -8.11 4.33 -2.40
N ALA A 69 -7.79 5.60 -2.56
CA ALA A 69 -6.46 6.10 -2.23
C ALA A 69 -6.07 5.82 -0.77
N THR A 70 -7.02 6.01 0.16
CA THR A 70 -6.76 5.73 1.57
C THR A 70 -6.53 4.25 1.83
N ASP A 71 -7.28 3.39 1.17
CA ASP A 71 -7.10 1.94 1.29
C ASP A 71 -5.76 1.50 0.71
N ALA A 72 -5.36 2.10 -0.41
CA ALA A 72 -4.07 1.80 -1.02
C ALA A 72 -2.91 2.19 -0.11
N ALA A 73 -3.02 3.36 0.53
CA ALA A 73 -1.99 3.82 1.46
C ALA A 73 -1.88 2.90 2.68
N ILE A 74 -3.01 2.48 3.23
CA ILE A 74 -3.03 1.54 4.34
C ILE A 74 -2.41 0.21 3.92
N SER A 75 -2.79 -0.27 2.75
CA SER A 75 -2.28 -1.54 2.22
C SER A 75 -0.78 -1.49 2.00
N ASP A 76 -0.30 -0.41 1.39
CA ASP A 76 1.13 -0.25 1.12
C ASP A 76 1.93 -0.23 2.42
N THR A 77 1.47 0.52 3.40
CA THR A 77 2.12 0.59 4.72
C THR A 77 2.12 -0.79 5.39
N ARG A 78 0.99 -1.48 5.35
CA ARG A 78 0.88 -2.82 5.97
C ARG A 78 1.82 -3.81 5.31
N LEU A 79 1.88 -3.82 3.98
CA LEU A 79 2.78 -4.73 3.26
C LEU A 79 4.24 -4.42 3.57
N ASN A 80 4.57 -3.15 3.66
CA ASN A 80 5.93 -2.75 4.00
C ASN A 80 6.31 -3.18 5.41
N ASP A 81 5.42 -3.00 6.37
CA ASP A 81 5.64 -3.42 7.74
C ASP A 81 5.86 -4.93 7.83
N LEU A 82 5.02 -5.69 7.14
CA LEU A 82 5.15 -7.14 7.11
C LEU A 82 6.45 -7.58 6.45
N ALA A 83 6.84 -6.91 5.35
CA ALA A 83 8.06 -7.22 4.64
C ALA A 83 9.30 -7.00 5.50
N HIS A 84 9.25 -6.05 6.41
CA HIS A 84 10.36 -5.74 7.31
C HIS A 84 10.26 -6.44 8.66
N SER A 85 9.23 -7.23 8.89
CA SER A 85 9.03 -7.94 10.16
C SER A 85 9.80 -9.25 10.25
N VAL A 86 10.32 -9.74 9.12
CA VAL A 86 11.06 -11.00 9.09
C VAL A 86 12.52 -10.77 9.46
N CYS A 87 13.24 -11.84 9.76
CA CYS A 87 14.64 -11.76 10.17
C CYS A 87 15.53 -11.31 9.02
N GLU A 88 16.71 -10.78 9.37
CA GLU A 88 17.69 -10.31 8.39
C GLU A 88 18.21 -11.43 7.48
N GLY A 89 18.18 -12.67 7.97
CA GLY A 89 18.61 -13.81 7.19
C GLY A 89 17.60 -14.31 6.16
N ASP A 90 16.45 -13.68 6.07
CA ASP A 90 15.45 -14.07 5.08
C ASP A 90 15.99 -13.81 3.69
N PRO A 91 16.00 -14.83 2.80
CA PRO A 91 16.64 -14.71 1.49
C PRO A 91 15.87 -13.87 0.48
N ARG A 92 14.61 -13.56 0.76
CA ARG A 92 13.77 -12.82 -0.18
C ARG A 92 14.14 -11.34 -0.19
N THR A 93 13.97 -10.73 -1.37
CA THR A 93 14.05 -9.27 -1.48
C THR A 93 12.83 -8.65 -0.81
N VAL A 94 12.89 -7.35 -0.57
CA VAL A 94 11.72 -6.63 -0.03
C VAL A 94 10.53 -6.76 -0.98
N ALA A 95 10.76 -6.68 -2.28
CA ALA A 95 9.70 -6.83 -3.27
C ALA A 95 9.02 -8.19 -3.17
N GLU A 96 9.82 -9.24 -3.04
CA GLU A 96 9.30 -10.60 -2.87
C GLU A 96 8.53 -10.75 -1.56
N ARG A 97 9.06 -10.18 -0.49
CA ARG A 97 8.38 -10.20 0.81
C ARG A 97 7.04 -9.49 0.76
N ARG A 98 6.96 -8.38 0.05
CA ARG A 98 5.70 -7.63 -0.10
C ARG A 98 4.66 -8.46 -0.84
N ALA A 99 5.06 -9.16 -1.90
CA ALA A 99 4.15 -10.03 -2.64
C ALA A 99 3.68 -11.19 -1.78
N ASP A 100 4.59 -11.82 -1.05
CA ASP A 100 4.25 -12.95 -0.18
C ASP A 100 3.40 -12.48 1.00
N ALA A 101 3.64 -11.27 1.51
CA ALA A 101 2.83 -10.69 2.57
C ALA A 101 1.39 -10.47 2.11
N LEU A 102 1.20 -10.00 0.89
CA LEU A 102 -0.15 -9.85 0.34
C LEU A 102 -0.86 -11.20 0.27
N ALA A 103 -0.18 -12.21 -0.24
CA ALA A 103 -0.75 -13.55 -0.30
C ALA A 103 -1.10 -14.07 1.08
N ALA A 104 -0.24 -13.87 2.06
CA ALA A 104 -0.46 -14.31 3.43
C ALA A 104 -1.68 -13.63 4.05
N VAL A 105 -1.78 -12.32 3.91
CA VAL A 105 -2.90 -11.56 4.45
C VAL A 105 -4.22 -12.00 3.81
N LEU A 106 -4.23 -12.18 2.51
CA LEU A 106 -5.44 -12.62 1.81
C LEU A 106 -5.84 -14.04 2.18
N ALA A 107 -4.88 -14.86 2.60
CA ALA A 107 -5.15 -16.21 3.10
C ALA A 107 -5.57 -16.21 4.58
N GLY A 108 -5.66 -15.06 5.22
CA GLY A 108 -6.11 -14.94 6.59
C GLY A 108 -5.01 -14.84 7.63
N ALA A 109 -3.76 -14.77 7.22
CA ALA A 109 -2.65 -14.62 8.16
C ALA A 109 -2.51 -13.16 8.61
N ASP A 110 -1.96 -12.98 9.78
CA ASP A 110 -1.69 -11.65 10.33
C ASP A 110 -0.20 -11.29 10.31
N ARG A 111 0.61 -12.17 9.75
CA ARG A 111 2.05 -11.97 9.67
C ARG A 111 2.64 -12.75 8.50
N LEU A 112 3.84 -12.36 8.12
CA LEU A 112 4.63 -13.06 7.10
C LEU A 112 5.59 -14.02 7.79
N THR A 113 5.57 -15.27 7.37
CA THR A 113 6.48 -16.28 7.90
C THR A 113 7.91 -16.00 7.44
N CYS A 114 8.84 -16.03 8.37
CA CYS A 114 10.26 -15.86 8.06
C CYS A 114 10.81 -17.13 7.40
N LEU A 115 11.58 -16.96 6.33
CA LEU A 115 12.24 -18.06 5.64
C LEU A 115 13.75 -18.07 5.91
N CYS A 116 14.16 -17.67 7.09
CA CYS A 116 15.57 -17.66 7.45
C CYS A 116 16.15 -19.08 7.46
N VAL A 117 17.28 -19.26 6.80
CA VAL A 117 17.95 -20.55 6.75
C VAL A 117 18.55 -20.87 8.12
N GLY A 118 18.24 -22.07 8.62
CA GLY A 118 18.77 -22.52 9.90
C GLY A 118 18.11 -21.91 11.12
N VAL A 119 17.05 -21.15 10.94
CA VAL A 119 16.28 -20.56 12.03
C VAL A 119 14.85 -21.04 11.96
N GLU A 120 14.38 -21.63 13.03
CA GLU A 120 12.99 -22.06 13.12
C GLU A 120 12.09 -20.92 13.55
N ARG A 121 10.89 -20.88 12.98
CA ARG A 121 9.90 -19.86 13.29
C ARG A 121 8.52 -20.45 13.42
#